data_0f30a1671ba76fc2bbf4ce6e71da9f48
#
_entry.id   0f30a1671ba76fc2bbf4ce6e71da9f48
#
_cell.length_a   1.000
_cell.length_b   1.000
_cell.length_c   1.000
_cell.angle_alpha   90.00
_cell.angle_beta   90.00
_cell.angle_gamma   90.00
#
_symmetry.space_group_name_H-M   'P 1'
#
loop_
_entity.id
_entity.type
_entity.pdbx_description
1 polymer ?
#
loop_
_entity_poly.entity_id
_entity_poly.type
_entity_poly.pdbx_seq_one_letter_code
_entity_poly.pdbx_strand_id
1 'polypeptide(L)'
;MNIASAIAFDTAEREYNDAWNAPSSTRFELPPVDVNKVLKERYRVSPEQTLTRAMIWDMETKKAWDPLTYIPYVVSQSRSWGRTTLRDGSTRFCRSSLQRGWITSEEGRVLEDVFVSDAKQTIYFLGRPQMVEESGNTLVASPFQPLFHVRHAVGGSEQVPLNLWDIVLLTDAPDPRYCEPFKQMVRAGLLPGFIEIYIERDLKLKLSRI
;
A
#
# COMPACT_ATOMS: atom_id res chain seq x y z
N MET A 1 19.60 -27.62 -15.10
CA MET A 1 19.94 -26.37 -14.40
C MET A 1 18.68 -25.51 -14.39
N ASN A 2 17.92 -25.51 -13.28
CA ASN A 2 16.73 -24.66 -13.15
C ASN A 2 17.21 -23.21 -12.94
N ILE A 3 17.12 -22.40 -13.98
CA ILE A 3 17.20 -20.96 -13.86
C ILE A 3 15.85 -20.52 -13.27
N ALA A 4 15.69 -20.69 -11.95
CA ALA A 4 14.73 -19.89 -11.22
C ALA A 4 15.15 -18.45 -11.46
N SER A 5 14.45 -17.76 -12.35
CA SER A 5 14.63 -16.32 -12.61
C SER A 5 14.71 -15.65 -11.24
N ALA A 6 15.85 -15.04 -10.92
CA ALA A 6 16.05 -14.40 -9.64
C ALA A 6 15.01 -13.28 -9.55
N ILE A 7 13.93 -13.53 -8.83
CA ILE A 7 12.93 -12.53 -8.53
C ILE A 7 13.67 -11.43 -7.77
N ALA A 8 13.66 -10.22 -8.30
CA ALA A 8 14.32 -9.05 -7.75
C ALA A 8 13.32 -7.89 -7.68
N PHE A 9 13.62 -6.89 -6.88
CA PHE A 9 12.77 -5.69 -6.76
C PHE A 9 12.53 -5.03 -8.12
N ASP A 10 13.54 -4.94 -8.97
CA ASP A 10 13.44 -4.37 -10.33
C ASP A 10 12.48 -5.18 -11.24
N THR A 11 12.23 -6.45 -10.94
CA THR A 11 11.22 -7.24 -11.67
C THR A 11 9.81 -6.82 -11.25
N ALA A 12 9.59 -6.58 -9.96
CA ALA A 12 8.33 -6.05 -9.45
C ALA A 12 8.06 -4.64 -9.98
N GLU A 13 9.08 -3.80 -10.00
CA GLU A 13 9.01 -2.45 -10.57
C GLU A 13 8.63 -2.46 -12.05
N ARG A 14 9.21 -3.35 -12.85
CA ARG A 14 8.84 -3.51 -14.27
C ARG A 14 7.40 -3.98 -14.43
N GLU A 15 6.98 -5.01 -13.69
CA GLU A 15 5.61 -5.51 -13.75
C GLU A 15 4.60 -4.40 -13.41
N TYR A 16 4.88 -3.63 -12.36
CA TYR A 16 4.06 -2.47 -12.00
C TYR A 16 4.01 -1.44 -13.14
N ASN A 17 5.16 -1.08 -13.71
CA ASN A 17 5.26 -0.08 -14.77
C ASN A 17 4.58 -0.55 -16.07
N ASP A 18 4.68 -1.82 -16.41
CA ASP A 18 3.98 -2.41 -17.56
C ASP A 18 2.47 -2.31 -17.39
N ALA A 19 1.94 -2.63 -16.21
CA ALA A 19 0.54 -2.45 -15.87
C ALA A 19 0.12 -0.97 -15.89
N TRP A 20 0.94 -0.09 -15.32
CA TRP A 20 0.71 1.35 -15.29
C TRP A 20 0.61 1.95 -16.70
N ASN A 21 1.43 1.50 -17.63
CA ASN A 21 1.49 2.02 -19.00
C ASN A 21 0.50 1.31 -19.95
N ALA A 22 -0.16 0.23 -19.52
CA ALA A 22 -1.13 -0.46 -20.34
C ALA A 22 -2.34 0.45 -20.63
N PRO A 23 -2.76 0.61 -21.90
CA PRO A 23 -3.84 1.53 -22.25
C PRO A 23 -5.21 1.12 -21.71
N SER A 24 -5.40 -0.16 -21.41
CA SER A 24 -6.63 -0.71 -20.83
C SER A 24 -6.74 -0.51 -19.33
N SER A 25 -5.62 -0.29 -18.62
CA SER A 25 -5.61 -0.18 -17.18
C SER A 25 -6.29 1.09 -16.66
N THR A 26 -6.95 0.94 -15.52
CA THR A 26 -7.46 2.10 -14.75
C THR A 26 -6.43 2.49 -13.72
N ARG A 27 -5.96 3.73 -13.74
CA ARG A 27 -4.88 4.21 -12.88
C ARG A 27 -5.24 5.49 -12.14
N PHE A 28 -4.72 5.61 -10.95
CA PHE A 28 -4.85 6.82 -10.14
C PHE A 28 -3.55 7.08 -9.38
N GLU A 29 -2.96 8.24 -9.65
CA GLU A 29 -1.84 8.79 -8.91
C GLU A 29 -2.38 9.78 -7.87
N LEU A 30 -2.11 9.51 -6.58
CA LEU A 30 -2.47 10.44 -5.55
C LEU A 30 -1.44 11.57 -5.48
N PRO A 31 -1.88 12.82 -5.30
CA PRO A 31 -0.95 13.91 -5.04
C PRO A 31 -0.07 13.60 -3.82
N PRO A 32 1.23 13.92 -3.87
CA PRO A 32 2.11 13.76 -2.72
C PRO A 32 1.54 14.41 -1.47
N VAL A 33 1.46 13.67 -0.36
CA VAL A 33 1.00 14.19 0.93
C VAL A 33 2.21 14.66 1.73
N ASP A 34 2.36 15.97 1.89
CA ASP A 34 3.28 16.55 2.88
C ASP A 34 2.69 16.31 4.27
N VAL A 35 3.24 15.30 4.96
CA VAL A 35 2.67 14.79 6.21
C VAL A 35 2.66 15.86 7.30
N ASN A 36 3.76 16.58 7.48
CA ASN A 36 3.88 17.60 8.54
C ASN A 36 3.03 18.84 8.24
N LYS A 37 2.91 19.23 6.97
CA LYS A 37 2.03 20.33 6.57
C LYS A 37 0.57 19.99 6.89
N VAL A 38 0.09 18.82 6.44
CA VAL A 38 -1.29 18.38 6.70
C VAL A 38 -1.54 18.23 8.20
N LEU A 39 -0.58 17.66 8.93
CA LEU A 39 -0.66 17.51 10.39
C LEU A 39 -0.86 18.89 11.07
N LYS A 40 -0.07 19.87 10.71
CA LYS A 40 -0.15 21.23 11.24
C LYS A 40 -1.45 21.95 10.88
N GLU A 41 -1.95 21.75 9.67
CA GLU A 41 -3.11 22.49 9.16
C GLU A 41 -4.45 21.85 9.54
N ARG A 42 -4.48 20.55 9.81
CA ARG A 42 -5.73 19.77 9.93
C ARG A 42 -5.86 19.02 11.25
N TYR A 43 -4.82 19.01 12.10
CA TYR A 43 -4.82 18.21 13.33
C TYR A 43 -4.23 18.98 14.52
N ARG A 44 -4.64 18.55 15.71
CA ARG A 44 -3.96 18.85 16.98
C ARG A 44 -3.26 17.57 17.44
N VAL A 45 -1.98 17.68 17.73
CA VAL A 45 -1.13 16.57 18.21
C VAL A 45 -0.59 16.91 19.59
N SER A 46 -0.70 16.00 20.54
CA SER A 46 -0.21 16.20 21.90
C SER A 46 0.50 14.93 22.43
N PRO A 47 1.76 15.06 22.91
CA PRO A 47 2.62 16.23 22.78
C PRO A 47 2.92 16.60 21.32
N GLU A 48 3.31 17.84 21.06
CA GLU A 48 3.68 18.29 19.73
C GLU A 48 4.85 17.46 19.19
N GLN A 49 4.71 16.97 17.96
CA GLN A 49 5.69 16.09 17.34
C GLN A 49 5.77 16.37 15.83
N THR A 50 6.98 16.49 15.32
CA THR A 50 7.26 16.49 13.89
C THR A 50 7.58 15.07 13.45
N LEU A 51 6.92 14.58 12.41
CA LEU A 51 7.22 13.26 11.84
C LEU A 51 8.42 13.35 10.92
N THR A 52 9.26 12.32 10.95
CA THR A 52 10.42 12.22 10.07
C THR A 52 10.14 11.28 8.88
N ARG A 53 10.94 11.39 7.84
CA ARG A 53 10.89 10.45 6.70
C ARG A 53 11.11 9.01 7.16
N ALA A 54 12.01 8.79 8.10
CA ALA A 54 12.25 7.48 8.69
C ALA A 54 11.00 6.93 9.42
N MET A 55 10.26 7.76 10.16
CA MET A 55 8.99 7.35 10.80
C MET A 55 7.92 6.96 9.79
N ILE A 56 7.79 7.72 8.70
CA ILE A 56 6.82 7.37 7.65
C ILE A 56 7.22 6.07 6.94
N TRP A 57 8.52 5.83 6.74
CA TRP A 57 8.99 4.55 6.20
C TRP A 57 8.74 3.37 7.15
N ASP A 58 8.98 3.53 8.45
CA ASP A 58 8.64 2.53 9.46
C ASP A 58 7.14 2.18 9.43
N MET A 59 6.28 3.19 9.34
CA MET A 59 4.82 3.00 9.19
C MET A 59 4.48 2.22 7.91
N GLU A 60 5.05 2.58 6.76
CA GLU A 60 4.78 1.92 5.49
C GLU A 60 5.16 0.44 5.52
N THR A 61 6.32 0.10 6.10
CA THR A 61 6.78 -1.28 6.21
C THR A 61 5.91 -2.11 7.18
N LYS A 62 5.50 -1.53 8.30
CA LYS A 62 4.56 -2.17 9.25
C LYS A 62 3.20 -2.41 8.61
N LYS A 63 2.63 -1.41 7.95
CA LYS A 63 1.37 -1.52 7.22
C LYS A 63 1.42 -2.58 6.12
N ALA A 64 2.53 -2.67 5.42
CA ALA A 64 2.71 -3.67 4.37
C ALA A 64 2.59 -5.10 4.93
N TRP A 65 3.18 -5.35 6.10
CA TRP A 65 3.14 -6.65 6.76
C TRP A 65 1.82 -6.92 7.50
N ASP A 66 1.26 -5.92 8.18
CA ASP A 66 0.04 -6.03 9.00
C ASP A 66 -1.04 -5.01 8.58
N PRO A 67 -1.71 -5.23 7.44
CA PRO A 67 -2.74 -4.31 6.98
C PRO A 67 -3.98 -4.29 7.89
N LEU A 68 -4.27 -5.38 8.61
CA LEU A 68 -5.40 -5.41 9.55
C LEU A 68 -5.28 -4.34 10.63
N THR A 69 -4.06 -4.11 11.10
CA THR A 69 -3.79 -3.07 12.09
C THR A 69 -3.88 -1.66 11.51
N TYR A 70 -3.30 -1.43 10.32
CA TYR A 70 -3.09 -0.07 9.80
C TYR A 70 -4.18 0.41 8.84
N ILE A 71 -4.94 -0.50 8.24
CA ILE A 71 -6.08 -0.18 7.36
C ILE A 71 -7.35 -0.98 7.73
N PRO A 72 -7.77 -1.01 9.03
CA PRO A 72 -8.92 -1.81 9.49
C PRO A 72 -10.24 -1.37 8.88
N TYR A 73 -10.31 -0.17 8.32
CA TYR A 73 -11.49 0.35 7.61
C TYR A 73 -11.63 -0.21 6.18
N VAL A 74 -10.60 -0.91 5.67
CA VAL A 74 -10.60 -1.62 4.38
C VAL A 74 -10.49 -3.13 4.57
N VAL A 75 -9.66 -3.56 5.54
CA VAL A 75 -9.27 -4.96 5.76
C VAL A 75 -9.94 -5.49 7.02
N SER A 76 -10.70 -6.58 6.88
CA SER A 76 -11.34 -7.29 8.01
C SER A 76 -10.55 -8.49 8.50
N GLN A 77 -9.73 -9.10 7.63
CA GLN A 77 -8.83 -10.21 7.94
C GLN A 77 -7.56 -10.10 7.10
N SER A 78 -6.42 -10.49 7.67
CA SER A 78 -5.18 -10.57 6.91
C SER A 78 -4.22 -11.63 7.43
N ARG A 79 -3.37 -12.09 6.53
CA ARG A 79 -2.22 -12.96 6.82
C ARG A 79 -1.09 -12.63 5.86
N SER A 80 0.13 -12.53 6.40
CA SER A 80 1.36 -12.37 5.64
C SER A 80 2.29 -13.56 5.93
N TRP A 81 2.99 -14.06 4.88
CA TRP A 81 3.87 -15.25 5.01
C TRP A 81 5.00 -15.23 3.99
N GLY A 82 5.94 -16.15 4.13
CA GLY A 82 7.02 -16.40 3.17
C GLY A 82 8.01 -15.23 3.05
N ARG A 83 8.25 -14.50 4.16
CA ARG A 83 9.18 -13.36 4.17
C ARG A 83 10.60 -13.84 3.89
N THR A 84 11.22 -13.25 2.87
CA THR A 84 12.59 -13.56 2.46
C THR A 84 13.32 -12.31 1.98
N THR A 85 14.64 -12.28 2.22
CA THR A 85 15.51 -11.25 1.66
C THR A 85 16.02 -11.71 0.30
N LEU A 86 15.87 -10.87 -0.71
CA LEU A 86 16.32 -11.11 -2.07
C LEU A 86 17.79 -10.76 -2.22
N ARG A 87 18.41 -11.14 -3.36
CA ARG A 87 19.84 -10.93 -3.63
C ARG A 87 20.25 -9.45 -3.69
N ASP A 88 19.33 -8.57 -4.04
CA ASP A 88 19.50 -7.13 -4.10
C ASP A 88 19.31 -6.42 -2.75
N GLY A 89 19.12 -7.20 -1.67
CA GLY A 89 18.88 -6.70 -0.31
C GLY A 89 17.43 -6.29 -0.04
N SER A 90 16.55 -6.32 -1.04
CA SER A 90 15.13 -6.07 -0.84
C SER A 90 14.44 -7.25 -0.13
N THR A 91 13.25 -7.00 0.39
CA THR A 91 12.41 -8.02 1.04
C THR A 91 11.22 -8.36 0.16
N ARG A 92 10.86 -9.64 0.09
CA ARG A 92 9.62 -10.13 -0.54
C ARG A 92 8.82 -10.94 0.46
N PHE A 93 7.50 -10.85 0.38
CA PHE A 93 6.56 -11.73 1.10
C PHE A 93 5.21 -11.80 0.39
N CYS A 94 4.41 -12.79 0.75
CA CYS A 94 3.04 -12.96 0.27
C CYS A 94 2.05 -12.41 1.29
N ARG A 95 0.92 -11.87 0.81
CA ARG A 95 -0.16 -11.37 1.66
C ARG A 95 -1.52 -11.80 1.11
N SER A 96 -2.40 -12.23 2.00
CA SER A 96 -3.83 -12.43 1.75
C SER A 96 -4.62 -11.56 2.71
N SER A 97 -5.63 -10.88 2.21
CA SER A 97 -6.55 -10.08 3.03
C SER A 97 -7.98 -10.18 2.51
N LEU A 98 -8.97 -10.07 3.41
CA LEU A 98 -10.35 -9.79 3.03
C LEU A 98 -10.51 -8.27 3.02
N GLN A 99 -10.88 -7.73 1.87
CA GLN A 99 -10.99 -6.28 1.65
C GLN A 99 -12.39 -5.93 1.17
N ARG A 100 -12.87 -4.75 1.61
CA ARG A 100 -14.07 -4.14 1.06
C ARG A 100 -13.80 -3.66 -0.38
N GLY A 101 -14.77 -3.89 -1.28
CA GLY A 101 -14.72 -3.38 -2.64
C GLY A 101 -14.72 -1.84 -2.71
N TRP A 102 -14.06 -1.29 -3.72
CA TRP A 102 -13.92 0.17 -3.86
C TRP A 102 -15.17 0.86 -4.37
N ILE A 103 -15.97 0.14 -5.17
CA ILE A 103 -17.23 0.67 -5.75
C ILE A 103 -18.45 -0.16 -5.36
N THR A 104 -18.26 -1.21 -4.58
CA THR A 104 -19.33 -2.07 -4.06
C THR A 104 -19.17 -2.23 -2.55
N SER A 105 -20.24 -2.71 -1.88
CA SER A 105 -20.19 -3.09 -0.47
C SER A 105 -19.69 -4.52 -0.25
N GLU A 106 -19.36 -5.23 -1.32
CA GLU A 106 -18.88 -6.60 -1.24
C GLU A 106 -17.49 -6.65 -0.58
N GLU A 107 -17.23 -7.72 0.13
CA GLU A 107 -15.93 -8.05 0.67
C GLU A 107 -15.39 -9.29 -0.05
N GLY A 108 -14.12 -9.25 -0.39
CA GLY A 108 -13.49 -10.36 -1.12
C GLY A 108 -12.01 -10.52 -0.81
N ARG A 109 -11.50 -11.68 -1.16
CA ARG A 109 -10.08 -12.00 -0.97
C ARG A 109 -9.22 -11.30 -1.99
N VAL A 110 -8.26 -10.55 -1.50
CA VAL A 110 -7.15 -9.96 -2.26
C VAL A 110 -5.87 -10.73 -1.92
N LEU A 111 -5.11 -11.06 -2.94
CA LEU A 111 -3.81 -11.73 -2.83
C LEU A 111 -2.74 -10.82 -3.44
N GLU A 112 -1.65 -10.62 -2.72
CA GLU A 112 -0.59 -9.70 -3.12
C GLU A 112 0.79 -10.32 -2.91
N ASP A 113 1.63 -10.19 -3.92
CA ASP A 113 3.07 -10.43 -3.83
C ASP A 113 3.73 -9.09 -3.52
N VAL A 114 4.33 -8.96 -2.35
CA VAL A 114 4.80 -7.68 -1.81
C VAL A 114 6.31 -7.61 -1.85
N PHE A 115 6.83 -6.51 -2.42
CA PHE A 115 8.25 -6.24 -2.54
C PHE A 115 8.58 -4.92 -1.85
N VAL A 116 9.56 -4.94 -0.95
CA VAL A 116 9.98 -3.80 -0.13
C VAL A 116 11.45 -3.51 -0.37
N SER A 117 11.76 -2.28 -0.77
CA SER A 117 13.13 -1.79 -0.90
C SER A 117 13.39 -0.68 0.10
N ASP A 118 14.19 -0.96 1.13
CA ASP A 118 14.62 0.07 2.10
C ASP A 118 15.49 1.14 1.42
N ALA A 119 16.33 0.73 0.46
CA ALA A 119 17.20 1.66 -0.26
C ALA A 119 16.44 2.67 -1.12
N LYS A 120 15.33 2.22 -1.78
CA LYS A 120 14.46 3.09 -2.58
C LYS A 120 13.32 3.69 -1.74
N GLN A 121 13.11 3.23 -0.50
CA GLN A 121 11.92 3.51 0.33
C GLN A 121 10.63 3.38 -0.48
N THR A 122 10.49 2.25 -1.16
CA THR A 122 9.38 1.95 -2.06
C THR A 122 8.89 0.52 -1.83
N ILE A 123 7.58 0.36 -1.87
CA ILE A 123 6.89 -0.93 -1.74
C ILE A 123 5.99 -1.11 -2.95
N TYR A 124 6.08 -2.26 -3.61
CA TYR A 124 5.13 -2.72 -4.62
C TYR A 124 4.27 -3.83 -4.05
N PHE A 125 2.96 -3.69 -4.19
CA PHE A 125 1.95 -4.70 -3.90
C PHE A 125 1.39 -5.17 -5.23
N LEU A 126 1.76 -6.36 -5.66
CA LEU A 126 1.35 -6.89 -6.96
C LEU A 126 0.20 -7.87 -6.76
N GLY A 127 -1.01 -7.49 -7.17
CA GLY A 127 -2.20 -8.33 -7.11
C GLY A 127 -2.02 -9.64 -7.88
N ARG A 128 -2.46 -10.76 -7.28
CA ARG A 128 -2.33 -12.10 -7.86
C ARG A 128 -3.69 -12.80 -7.92
N PRO A 129 -4.00 -13.50 -9.02
CA PRO A 129 -5.24 -14.29 -9.11
C PRO A 129 -5.23 -15.51 -8.19
N GLN A 130 -4.05 -16.05 -7.91
CA GLN A 130 -3.87 -17.19 -7.00
C GLN A 130 -2.47 -17.18 -6.36
N MET A 131 -2.36 -17.78 -5.19
CA MET A 131 -1.09 -17.96 -4.46
C MET A 131 -1.10 -19.28 -3.68
N VAL A 132 0.08 -19.82 -3.42
CA VAL A 132 0.24 -21.01 -2.58
C VAL A 132 0.67 -20.59 -1.19
N GLU A 133 -0.03 -21.09 -0.17
CA GLU A 133 0.32 -20.90 1.24
C GLU A 133 1.50 -21.81 1.66
N GLU A 134 2.04 -21.54 2.83
CA GLU A 134 3.07 -22.39 3.46
C GLU A 134 2.58 -23.82 3.70
N SER A 135 1.27 -24.00 3.90
CA SER A 135 0.61 -25.32 4.03
C SER A 135 0.53 -26.12 2.72
N GLY A 136 0.85 -25.49 1.58
CA GLY A 136 0.68 -26.06 0.24
C GLY A 136 -0.71 -25.84 -0.36
N ASN A 137 -1.66 -25.25 0.37
CA ASN A 137 -2.99 -24.94 -0.17
C ASN A 137 -2.91 -23.77 -1.16
N THR A 138 -3.71 -23.85 -2.21
CA THR A 138 -3.86 -22.75 -3.16
C THR A 138 -4.99 -21.83 -2.73
N LEU A 139 -4.68 -20.55 -2.52
CA LEU A 139 -5.66 -19.48 -2.37
C LEU A 139 -5.99 -18.88 -3.72
N VAL A 140 -7.24 -18.49 -3.91
CA VAL A 140 -7.73 -17.80 -5.12
C VAL A 140 -8.30 -16.45 -4.72
N ALA A 141 -7.98 -15.41 -5.48
CA ALA A 141 -8.56 -14.07 -5.30
C ALA A 141 -10.05 -14.09 -5.66
N SER A 142 -10.84 -13.29 -4.95
CA SER A 142 -12.27 -13.15 -5.24
C SER A 142 -12.50 -12.22 -6.44
N PRO A 143 -13.49 -12.50 -7.31
CA PRO A 143 -13.74 -11.71 -8.52
C PRO A 143 -14.59 -10.45 -8.29
N PHE A 144 -14.67 -9.95 -7.06
CA PHE A 144 -15.53 -8.81 -6.68
C PHE A 144 -15.04 -7.46 -7.23
N GLN A 145 -13.79 -7.38 -7.64
CA GLN A 145 -13.18 -6.23 -8.31
C GLN A 145 -11.99 -6.71 -9.16
N PRO A 146 -11.52 -5.91 -10.13
CA PRO A 146 -10.31 -6.23 -10.89
C PRO A 146 -9.10 -6.41 -9.98
N LEU A 147 -8.15 -7.24 -10.41
CA LEU A 147 -6.83 -7.25 -9.79
C LEU A 147 -6.21 -5.87 -9.90
N PHE A 148 -5.37 -5.51 -8.96
CA PHE A 148 -4.71 -4.22 -8.94
C PHE A 148 -3.29 -4.32 -8.39
N HIS A 149 -2.46 -3.38 -8.79
CA HIS A 149 -1.15 -3.17 -8.21
C HIS A 149 -1.13 -1.82 -7.50
N VAL A 150 -0.38 -1.75 -6.41
CA VAL A 150 -0.19 -0.51 -5.64
C VAL A 150 1.29 -0.25 -5.47
N ARG A 151 1.69 1.00 -5.64
CA ARG A 151 3.00 1.49 -5.22
C ARG A 151 2.82 2.42 -4.04
N HIS A 152 3.54 2.18 -2.96
CA HIS A 152 3.75 3.14 -1.89
C HIS A 152 5.22 3.54 -1.85
N ALA A 153 5.49 4.82 -1.63
CA ALA A 153 6.85 5.31 -1.46
C ALA A 153 6.91 6.45 -0.45
N VAL A 154 8.08 6.67 0.12
CA VAL A 154 8.35 7.80 1.00
C VAL A 154 9.40 8.68 0.35
N GLY A 155 9.01 9.91 0.05
CA GLY A 155 9.86 10.93 -0.54
C GLY A 155 10.17 12.09 0.43
N GLY A 156 10.68 13.17 -0.14
CA GLY A 156 10.99 14.38 0.59
C GLY A 156 12.26 14.28 1.44
N SER A 157 12.41 15.19 2.41
CA SER A 157 13.50 15.19 3.39
C SER A 157 13.06 14.59 4.73
N GLU A 158 14.01 14.42 5.66
CA GLU A 158 13.69 13.99 7.03
C GLU A 158 12.68 14.93 7.72
N GLN A 159 12.73 16.23 7.45
CA GLN A 159 11.86 17.22 8.08
C GLN A 159 10.57 17.48 7.29
N VAL A 160 10.56 17.14 6.00
CA VAL A 160 9.42 17.30 5.09
C VAL A 160 9.14 15.96 4.42
N PRO A 161 8.64 14.94 5.18
CA PRO A 161 8.34 13.64 4.63
C PRO A 161 7.11 13.71 3.72
N LEU A 162 7.24 13.12 2.53
CA LEU A 162 6.14 12.97 1.58
C LEU A 162 5.67 11.51 1.55
N ASN A 163 4.39 11.30 1.76
CA ASN A 163 3.75 10.01 1.48
C ASN A 163 3.25 10.00 0.04
N LEU A 164 3.71 9.02 -0.72
CA LEU A 164 3.43 8.85 -2.15
C LEU A 164 2.67 7.54 -2.35
N TRP A 165 1.60 7.59 -3.12
CA TRP A 165 0.76 6.43 -3.33
C TRP A 165 0.10 6.44 -4.71
N ASP A 166 0.24 5.34 -5.46
CA ASP A 166 -0.35 5.14 -6.78
C ASP A 166 -1.00 3.76 -6.87
N ILE A 167 -2.07 3.68 -7.65
CA ILE A 167 -2.82 2.45 -7.88
C ILE A 167 -3.06 2.26 -9.37
N VAL A 168 -2.91 1.03 -9.84
CA VAL A 168 -3.32 0.60 -11.15
C VAL A 168 -4.17 -0.66 -11.07
N LEU A 169 -5.39 -0.59 -11.59
CA LEU A 169 -6.28 -1.75 -11.74
C LEU A 169 -6.07 -2.36 -13.13
N LEU A 170 -6.00 -3.68 -13.15
CA LEU A 170 -5.84 -4.48 -14.37
C LEU A 170 -7.21 -4.68 -15.02
N THR A 171 -7.70 -3.65 -15.70
CA THR A 171 -9.00 -3.62 -16.36
C THR A 171 -8.85 -3.86 -17.86
N ASP A 172 -9.93 -4.35 -18.52
CA ASP A 172 -9.97 -4.53 -19.98
C ASP A 172 -10.17 -3.20 -20.73
N ALA A 173 -10.72 -2.20 -20.02
CA ALA A 173 -10.84 -0.82 -20.46
C ALA A 173 -10.84 0.11 -19.24
N PRO A 174 -10.39 1.39 -19.39
CA PRO A 174 -10.39 2.34 -18.28
C PRO A 174 -11.79 2.53 -17.69
N ASP A 175 -11.91 2.38 -16.37
CA ASP A 175 -13.17 2.59 -15.64
C ASP A 175 -12.96 3.63 -14.51
N PRO A 176 -13.35 4.90 -14.77
CA PRO A 176 -13.10 6.00 -13.82
C PRO A 176 -13.86 5.86 -12.49
N ARG A 177 -14.86 4.97 -12.40
CA ARG A 177 -15.59 4.73 -11.14
C ARG A 177 -14.66 4.25 -10.04
N TYR A 178 -13.65 3.45 -10.38
CA TYR A 178 -12.66 2.97 -9.43
C TYR A 178 -11.73 4.06 -8.87
N CYS A 179 -11.63 5.21 -9.57
CA CYS A 179 -10.83 6.33 -9.09
C CYS A 179 -11.59 7.23 -8.09
N GLU A 180 -12.93 7.15 -8.05
CA GLU A 180 -13.75 8.09 -7.28
C GLU A 180 -13.52 8.03 -5.76
N PRO A 181 -13.35 6.86 -5.10
CA PRO A 181 -13.01 6.81 -3.68
C PRO A 181 -11.71 7.54 -3.35
N PHE A 182 -10.70 7.43 -4.21
CA PHE A 182 -9.40 8.10 -4.01
C PHE A 182 -9.49 9.60 -4.25
N LYS A 183 -10.29 10.04 -5.24
CA LYS A 183 -10.59 11.47 -5.43
C LYS A 183 -11.30 12.07 -4.22
N GLN A 184 -12.21 11.34 -3.60
CA GLN A 184 -12.88 11.78 -2.36
C GLN A 184 -11.89 11.92 -1.21
N MET A 185 -10.98 10.97 -1.05
CA MET A 185 -9.92 11.04 -0.05
C MET A 185 -9.01 12.27 -0.28
N VAL A 186 -8.61 12.53 -1.51
CA VAL A 186 -7.81 13.73 -1.86
C VAL A 186 -8.59 15.02 -1.54
N ARG A 187 -9.88 15.09 -1.90
CA ARG A 187 -10.74 16.27 -1.59
C ARG A 187 -10.89 16.52 -0.10
N ALA A 188 -10.89 15.47 0.72
CA ALA A 188 -10.94 15.61 2.17
C ALA A 188 -9.71 16.31 2.74
N GLY A 189 -8.55 16.20 2.08
CA GLY A 189 -7.30 16.87 2.46
C GLY A 189 -6.79 16.50 3.85
N LEU A 190 -7.12 15.29 4.30
CA LEU A 190 -6.68 14.74 5.59
C LEU A 190 -5.50 13.78 5.36
N LEU A 191 -4.81 13.43 6.44
CA LEU A 191 -3.83 12.35 6.39
C LEU A 191 -4.52 11.04 5.98
N PRO A 192 -3.87 10.16 5.21
CA PRO A 192 -4.31 8.78 5.07
C PRO A 192 -4.49 8.12 6.44
N GLY A 193 -5.60 7.40 6.63
CA GLY A 193 -5.97 6.85 7.94
C GLY A 193 -4.90 5.97 8.59
N PHE A 194 -4.06 5.30 7.79
CA PHE A 194 -2.94 4.51 8.30
C PHE A 194 -1.85 5.37 8.97
N ILE A 195 -1.67 6.63 8.56
CA ILE A 195 -0.76 7.57 9.23
C ILE A 195 -1.38 8.02 10.56
N GLU A 196 -2.69 8.28 10.61
CA GLU A 196 -3.39 8.60 11.86
C GLU A 196 -3.22 7.45 12.88
N ILE A 197 -3.44 6.22 12.44
CA ILE A 197 -3.29 5.01 13.28
C ILE A 197 -1.84 4.88 13.79
N TYR A 198 -0.84 5.09 12.93
CA TYR A 198 0.56 5.04 13.34
C TYR A 198 0.89 6.10 14.41
N ILE A 199 0.41 7.32 14.25
CA ILE A 199 0.61 8.41 15.22
C ILE A 199 0.05 8.02 16.61
N GLU A 200 -1.17 7.51 16.64
CA GLU A 200 -1.82 7.16 17.91
C GLU A 200 -1.28 5.86 18.51
N ARG A 201 -1.10 4.84 17.67
CA ARG A 201 -0.76 3.51 18.13
C ARG A 201 0.73 3.32 18.40
N ASP A 202 1.61 3.74 17.46
CA ASP A 202 3.04 3.46 17.55
C ASP A 202 3.77 4.60 18.27
N LEU A 203 3.46 5.85 17.94
CA LEU A 203 4.08 7.01 18.56
C LEU A 203 3.42 7.40 19.90
N LYS A 204 2.25 6.80 20.24
CA LYS A 204 1.52 7.07 21.49
C LYS A 204 1.13 8.55 21.66
N LEU A 205 0.91 9.24 20.56
CA LEU A 205 0.47 10.64 20.57
C LEU A 205 -1.06 10.70 20.51
N LYS A 206 -1.64 11.74 21.13
CA LYS A 206 -3.06 12.04 20.96
C LYS A 206 -3.25 12.85 19.69
N LEU A 207 -4.18 12.40 18.84
CA LEU A 207 -4.49 13.04 17.57
C LEU A 207 -5.98 13.42 17.55
N SER A 208 -6.28 14.65 17.12
CA SER A 208 -7.66 15.07 16.85
C SER A 208 -7.69 15.98 15.61
N ARG A 209 -8.69 15.77 14.77
CA ARG A 209 -8.95 16.64 13.60
C ARG A 209 -9.47 17.99 14.06
N ILE A 210 -9.06 19.09 13.37
CA ILE A 210 -9.49 20.47 13.62
C ILE A 210 -10.78 20.74 12.85
#